data_a67428616b27d9abfc82e18e690547d7
#
_entry.id   a67428616b27d9abfc82e18e690547d7
#
_cell.length_a   1.000
_cell.length_b   1.000
_cell.length_c   1.000
_cell.angle_alpha   90.00
_cell.angle_beta   90.00
_cell.angle_gamma   90.00
#
_symmetry.space_group_name_H-M   'P 1'
#
loop_
_entity.id
_entity.type
_entity.pdbx_description
1 polymer ?
#
loop_
_entity_poly.entity_id
_entity_poly.type
_entity_poly.pdbx_seq_one_letter_code
_entity_poly.pdbx_strand_id
1 'polypeptide(L)'
;MICVLKKLASDALGLSDIGKIINPNNYDKVDADDFIMHEDGEQIFFLIKSKTDEYCFTNLALIHVDGTSAVSKKRLVKRFDYYRHKISHVMIETAGTVDLDCELKFMIGNEEFSIDVDRNQLEQLKDIYKALIKISHIVEENNILLEKSQQTLNLAAQACGSQRIEQGDLEKVFININEYSFNWIVQSRQTYIQKDFSDIFKNYINN
;
A
#
# COMPACT_ATOMS: atom_id res chain seq x y z
N MET A 1 -11.69 -27.19 -14.58
CA MET A 1 -11.94 -26.56 -15.89
C MET A 1 -11.83 -25.03 -15.84
N ILE A 2 -12.33 -24.35 -14.83
CA ILE A 2 -12.26 -22.88 -14.65
C ILE A 2 -10.81 -22.38 -14.51
N CYS A 3 -9.94 -23.11 -13.79
CA CYS A 3 -8.54 -22.73 -13.59
C CYS A 3 -7.69 -22.76 -14.88
N VAL A 4 -7.98 -23.65 -15.81
CA VAL A 4 -7.26 -23.76 -17.10
C VAL A 4 -7.64 -22.63 -18.07
N LEU A 5 -8.92 -22.20 -18.04
CA LEU A 5 -9.38 -21.08 -18.86
C LEU A 5 -8.85 -19.73 -18.36
N LYS A 6 -8.74 -19.53 -17.03
CA LYS A 6 -8.06 -18.37 -16.44
C LYS A 6 -6.61 -18.28 -16.91
N LYS A 7 -5.90 -19.39 -16.95
CA LYS A 7 -4.49 -19.46 -17.32
C LYS A 7 -4.23 -19.13 -18.79
N LEU A 8 -5.06 -19.62 -19.72
CA LEU A 8 -4.96 -19.29 -21.15
C LEU A 8 -5.25 -17.81 -21.44
N ALA A 9 -6.11 -17.17 -20.65
CA ALA A 9 -6.40 -15.75 -20.80
C ALA A 9 -5.26 -14.87 -20.24
N SER A 10 -4.55 -15.34 -19.17
CA SER A 10 -3.40 -14.60 -18.61
C SER A 10 -2.22 -14.57 -19.56
N ASP A 11 -1.96 -15.67 -20.27
CA ASP A 11 -0.89 -15.75 -21.26
C ASP A 11 -1.09 -14.82 -22.47
N ALA A 12 -2.36 -14.46 -22.77
CA ALA A 12 -2.69 -13.52 -23.83
C ALA A 12 -2.52 -12.04 -23.43
N LEU A 13 -2.44 -11.73 -22.13
CA LEU A 13 -2.37 -10.38 -21.59
C LEU A 13 -0.94 -9.86 -21.32
N GLY A 14 0.06 -10.74 -21.22
CA GLY A 14 1.43 -10.35 -20.87
C GLY A 14 2.46 -11.11 -21.71
N LEU A 15 2.78 -10.62 -22.90
CA LEU A 15 3.70 -11.27 -23.83
C LEU A 15 5.07 -10.57 -23.95
N SER A 16 5.29 -9.49 -23.24
CA SER A 16 6.49 -8.64 -23.32
C SER A 16 7.11 -8.48 -21.95
N ASP A 17 8.42 -8.25 -21.87
CA ASP A 17 9.11 -7.84 -20.67
C ASP A 17 8.64 -6.43 -20.23
N ILE A 18 8.14 -5.62 -21.18
CA ILE A 18 7.47 -4.34 -20.92
C ILE A 18 6.07 -4.62 -20.38
N GLY A 19 5.79 -4.10 -19.20
CA GLY A 19 4.51 -4.23 -18.52
C GLY A 19 3.37 -3.53 -19.25
N LYS A 20 2.18 -4.07 -19.08
CA LYS A 20 0.93 -3.46 -19.55
C LYS A 20 -0.01 -3.24 -18.38
N ILE A 21 -0.67 -2.09 -18.37
CA ILE A 21 -1.74 -1.80 -17.45
C ILE A 21 -2.98 -2.59 -17.88
N ILE A 22 -3.51 -3.40 -16.99
CA ILE A 22 -4.59 -4.33 -17.27
C ILE A 22 -5.94 -3.63 -17.02
N ASN A 23 -6.87 -3.82 -17.95
CA ASN A 23 -8.23 -3.30 -17.80
C ASN A 23 -8.95 -3.97 -16.62
N PRO A 24 -9.70 -3.21 -15.77
CA PRO A 24 -10.42 -3.76 -14.62
C PRO A 24 -11.33 -4.96 -14.92
N ASN A 25 -11.91 -5.04 -16.11
CA ASN A 25 -12.72 -6.17 -16.55
C ASN A 25 -11.96 -7.51 -16.67
N ASN A 26 -10.64 -7.48 -16.51
CA ASN A 26 -9.76 -8.65 -16.61
C ASN A 26 -9.03 -8.96 -15.31
N TYR A 27 -9.32 -8.27 -14.21
CA TYR A 27 -8.65 -8.51 -12.92
C TYR A 27 -8.88 -9.93 -12.40
N ASP A 28 -10.04 -10.53 -12.70
CA ASP A 28 -10.37 -11.93 -12.38
C ASP A 28 -9.54 -12.99 -13.13
N LYS A 29 -8.68 -12.55 -14.08
CA LYS A 29 -7.89 -13.44 -14.96
C LYS A 29 -6.40 -13.45 -14.65
N VAL A 30 -5.96 -12.65 -13.68
CA VAL A 30 -4.55 -12.51 -13.31
C VAL A 30 -4.21 -13.40 -12.11
N ASP A 31 -2.94 -13.76 -11.97
CA ASP A 31 -2.48 -14.60 -10.86
C ASP A 31 -2.60 -13.86 -9.51
N ALA A 32 -2.46 -12.55 -9.51
CA ALA A 32 -2.55 -11.71 -8.31
C ALA A 32 -3.93 -11.75 -7.63
N ASP A 33 -5.01 -11.98 -8.38
CA ASP A 33 -6.38 -12.05 -7.84
C ASP A 33 -6.56 -13.18 -6.80
N ASP A 34 -5.81 -14.28 -6.96
CA ASP A 34 -5.82 -15.40 -6.01
C ASP A 34 -5.25 -15.03 -4.61
N PHE A 35 -4.57 -13.89 -4.48
CA PHE A 35 -3.92 -13.41 -3.25
C PHE A 35 -4.61 -12.18 -2.63
N ILE A 36 -5.73 -11.74 -3.18
CA ILE A 36 -6.54 -10.63 -2.67
C ILE A 36 -7.40 -11.11 -1.51
N MET A 37 -7.45 -10.35 -0.43
CA MET A 37 -8.28 -10.62 0.74
C MET A 37 -9.70 -10.07 0.52
N HIS A 38 -10.44 -10.67 -0.43
CA HIS A 38 -11.79 -10.23 -0.82
C HIS A 38 -12.77 -10.23 0.37
N GLU A 39 -12.61 -11.19 1.30
CA GLU A 39 -13.42 -11.30 2.51
C GLU A 39 -13.23 -10.10 3.45
N ASP A 40 -12.06 -9.46 3.41
CA ASP A 40 -11.75 -8.25 4.18
C ASP A 40 -12.07 -6.95 3.41
N GLY A 41 -12.74 -7.06 2.25
CA GLY A 41 -13.10 -5.91 1.41
C GLY A 41 -11.94 -5.37 0.58
N GLU A 42 -10.87 -6.14 0.40
CA GLU A 42 -9.77 -5.75 -0.47
C GLU A 42 -10.18 -5.80 -1.93
N GLN A 43 -9.80 -4.78 -2.69
CA GLN A 43 -10.12 -4.62 -4.11
C GLN A 43 -8.90 -4.16 -4.89
N ILE A 44 -8.76 -4.66 -6.13
CA ILE A 44 -7.74 -4.19 -7.06
C ILE A 44 -8.19 -2.86 -7.67
N PHE A 45 -7.34 -1.85 -7.62
CA PHE A 45 -7.57 -0.55 -8.26
C PHE A 45 -6.69 -0.33 -9.48
N PHE A 46 -5.49 -0.93 -9.49
CA PHE A 46 -4.57 -0.79 -10.59
C PHE A 46 -3.67 -2.03 -10.67
N LEU A 47 -3.40 -2.49 -11.88
CA LEU A 47 -2.56 -3.67 -12.10
C LEU A 47 -1.69 -3.50 -13.32
N ILE A 48 -0.39 -3.71 -13.14
CA ILE A 48 0.59 -3.80 -14.21
C ILE A 48 1.03 -5.26 -14.33
N LYS A 49 1.00 -5.80 -15.52
CA LYS A 49 1.42 -7.18 -15.80
C LYS A 49 2.46 -7.19 -16.91
N SER A 50 3.60 -7.79 -16.64
CA SER A 50 4.61 -8.18 -17.64
C SER A 50 4.53 -9.68 -17.94
N LYS A 51 5.47 -10.18 -18.66
CA LYS A 51 5.59 -11.61 -18.98
C LYS A 51 5.80 -12.48 -17.73
N THR A 52 6.50 -11.95 -16.74
CA THR A 52 6.89 -12.67 -15.52
C THR A 52 6.22 -12.13 -14.28
N ASP A 53 5.96 -10.83 -14.20
CA ASP A 53 5.60 -10.12 -12.99
C ASP A 53 4.21 -9.51 -13.06
N GLU A 54 3.54 -9.50 -11.92
CA GLU A 54 2.30 -8.74 -11.71
C GLU A 54 2.47 -7.82 -10.51
N TYR A 55 2.22 -6.53 -10.73
CA TYR A 55 2.22 -5.49 -9.70
C TYR A 55 0.78 -5.05 -9.47
N CYS A 56 0.18 -5.56 -8.42
CA CYS A 56 -1.22 -5.35 -8.10
C CYS A 56 -1.36 -4.32 -6.96
N PHE A 57 -1.93 -3.17 -7.27
CA PHE A 57 -2.20 -2.10 -6.32
C PHE A 57 -3.65 -2.20 -5.85
N THR A 58 -3.83 -2.60 -4.60
CA THR A 58 -5.14 -2.70 -3.95
C THR A 58 -5.41 -1.46 -3.09
N ASN A 59 -6.58 -1.39 -2.49
CA ASN A 59 -6.86 -0.36 -1.47
C ASN A 59 -6.05 -0.53 -0.19
N LEU A 60 -5.46 -1.71 0.07
CA LEU A 60 -4.75 -2.01 1.32
C LEU A 60 -3.25 -2.15 1.14
N ALA A 61 -2.79 -2.64 -0.02
CA ALA A 61 -1.40 -3.07 -0.22
C ALA A 61 -0.97 -3.01 -1.69
N LEU A 62 0.35 -3.04 -1.89
CA LEU A 62 0.95 -3.54 -3.14
C LEU A 62 1.20 -5.04 -3.00
N ILE A 63 0.70 -5.83 -3.95
CA ILE A 63 1.00 -7.25 -4.07
C ILE A 63 1.85 -7.43 -5.33
N HIS A 64 3.05 -7.96 -5.15
CA HIS A 64 3.96 -8.30 -6.24
C HIS A 64 4.02 -9.81 -6.39
N VAL A 65 3.58 -10.30 -7.53
CA VAL A 65 3.70 -11.70 -7.92
C VAL A 65 4.87 -11.81 -8.89
N ASP A 66 6.00 -12.30 -8.37
CA ASP A 66 7.25 -12.48 -9.12
C ASP A 66 7.31 -13.90 -9.69
N GLY A 67 7.35 -13.99 -11.00
CA GLY A 67 7.53 -15.23 -11.74
C GLY A 67 8.96 -15.36 -12.24
N THR A 68 9.74 -16.25 -11.65
CA THR A 68 11.16 -16.50 -12.02
C THR A 68 11.39 -16.79 -13.51
N SER A 69 10.38 -17.18 -14.26
CA SER A 69 10.37 -17.24 -15.74
C SER A 69 8.95 -17.54 -16.24
N ALA A 70 8.66 -17.20 -17.49
CA ALA A 70 7.39 -17.51 -18.15
C ALA A 70 7.05 -19.00 -18.22
N VAL A 71 8.02 -19.89 -18.02
CA VAL A 71 7.86 -21.35 -18.06
C VAL A 71 7.77 -21.98 -16.67
N SER A 72 8.26 -21.27 -15.62
CA SER A 72 8.22 -21.75 -14.24
C SER A 72 6.82 -21.61 -13.64
N LYS A 73 6.35 -22.67 -12.97
CA LYS A 73 5.13 -22.61 -12.16
C LYS A 73 5.37 -22.01 -10.76
N LYS A 74 6.65 -21.74 -10.40
CA LYS A 74 7.00 -21.14 -9.12
C LYS A 74 6.75 -19.65 -9.16
N ARG A 75 5.99 -19.15 -8.21
CA ARG A 75 5.74 -17.73 -7.98
C ARG A 75 6.23 -17.36 -6.58
N LEU A 76 6.86 -16.21 -6.47
CA LEU A 76 7.13 -15.58 -5.19
C LEU A 76 6.12 -14.44 -5.03
N VAL A 77 5.32 -14.48 -3.99
CA VAL A 77 4.33 -13.43 -3.72
C VAL A 77 4.82 -12.60 -2.55
N LYS A 78 4.95 -11.30 -2.77
CA LYS A 78 5.30 -10.32 -1.75
C LYS A 78 4.13 -9.38 -1.56
N ARG A 79 3.83 -9.06 -0.28
CA ARG A 79 2.77 -8.14 0.10
C ARG A 79 3.33 -6.99 0.92
N PHE A 80 2.99 -5.77 0.55
CA PHE A 80 3.41 -4.55 1.22
C PHE A 80 2.17 -3.74 1.62
N ASP A 81 1.67 -3.95 2.83
CA ASP A 81 0.57 -3.15 3.37
C ASP A 81 1.01 -1.69 3.50
N TYR A 82 0.27 -0.73 2.91
CA TYR A 82 0.67 0.68 2.87
C TYR A 82 0.83 1.31 4.25
N TYR A 83 0.02 0.90 5.21
CA TYR A 83 0.10 1.44 6.57
C TYR A 83 1.32 0.95 7.37
N ARG A 84 2.02 -0.09 6.88
CA ARG A 84 3.23 -0.67 7.50
C ARG A 84 4.50 -0.32 6.76
N HIS A 85 4.40 -0.11 5.45
CA HIS A 85 5.56 0.07 4.58
C HIS A 85 5.50 1.45 3.95
N LYS A 86 6.45 2.33 4.35
CA LYS A 86 6.53 3.69 3.81
C LYS A 86 6.83 3.63 2.32
N ILE A 87 6.04 4.34 1.53
CA ILE A 87 6.33 4.61 0.12
C ILE A 87 7.21 5.86 0.05
N SER A 88 8.24 5.85 -0.80
CA SER A 88 9.14 6.98 -1.02
C SER A 88 9.77 6.94 -2.42
N HIS A 89 10.42 8.04 -2.81
CA HIS A 89 11.15 8.16 -4.09
C HIS A 89 10.28 7.80 -5.31
N VAL A 90 9.01 8.20 -5.29
CA VAL A 90 8.08 7.94 -6.41
C VAL A 90 8.45 8.83 -7.58
N MET A 91 8.79 8.24 -8.71
CA MET A 91 9.23 8.93 -9.93
C MET A 91 8.62 8.26 -11.16
N ILE A 92 8.39 9.04 -12.21
CA ILE A 92 8.14 8.55 -13.57
C ILE A 92 9.27 9.04 -14.47
N GLU A 93 9.87 8.10 -15.17
CA GLU A 93 10.76 8.40 -16.29
C GLU A 93 9.97 8.20 -17.60
N THR A 94 9.88 9.25 -18.39
CA THR A 94 9.12 9.22 -19.64
C THR A 94 9.99 8.73 -20.77
N ALA A 95 9.38 8.00 -21.72
CA ALA A 95 10.08 7.50 -22.92
C ALA A 95 10.78 8.63 -23.68
N GLY A 96 12.02 8.38 -24.06
CA GLY A 96 12.74 9.20 -25.02
C GLY A 96 12.18 9.04 -26.44
N THR A 97 12.90 9.60 -27.43
CA THR A 97 12.44 9.58 -28.83
C THR A 97 12.49 8.16 -29.44
N VAL A 98 13.30 7.28 -28.87
CA VAL A 98 13.58 5.92 -29.37
C VAL A 98 12.99 4.84 -28.46
N ASP A 99 12.80 5.16 -27.18
CA ASP A 99 12.32 4.19 -26.17
C ASP A 99 10.84 3.89 -26.35
N LEU A 100 10.46 2.63 -26.11
CA LEU A 100 9.10 2.14 -26.26
C LEU A 100 8.33 2.09 -24.95
N ASP A 101 8.99 2.39 -23.83
CA ASP A 101 8.49 2.25 -22.46
C ASP A 101 8.66 3.55 -21.67
N CYS A 102 7.83 3.68 -20.67
CA CYS A 102 7.95 4.61 -19.55
C CYS A 102 8.24 3.80 -18.29
N GLU A 103 8.92 4.37 -17.32
CA GLU A 103 9.32 3.64 -16.14
C GLU A 103 8.72 4.27 -14.88
N LEU A 104 8.06 3.47 -14.06
CA LEU A 104 7.59 3.86 -12.73
C LEU A 104 8.57 3.36 -11.68
N LYS A 105 9.22 4.28 -10.97
CA LYS A 105 10.18 3.97 -9.90
C LYS A 105 9.62 4.40 -8.56
N PHE A 106 9.78 3.55 -7.55
CA PHE A 106 9.48 3.89 -6.16
C PHE A 106 10.14 2.91 -5.19
N MET A 107 10.22 3.31 -3.94
CA MET A 107 10.55 2.41 -2.84
C MET A 107 9.31 2.16 -1.98
N ILE A 108 9.16 0.94 -1.47
CA ILE A 108 8.17 0.59 -0.47
C ILE A 108 8.83 -0.25 0.64
N GLY A 109 8.85 0.27 1.86
CA GLY A 109 9.69 -0.29 2.91
C GLY A 109 11.18 -0.21 2.51
N ASN A 110 11.83 -1.36 2.39
CA ASN A 110 13.24 -1.47 1.99
C ASN A 110 13.40 -2.03 0.56
N GLU A 111 12.32 -2.21 -0.17
CA GLU A 111 12.38 -2.74 -1.54
C GLU A 111 12.23 -1.61 -2.56
N GLU A 112 13.07 -1.65 -3.59
CA GLU A 112 13.03 -0.75 -4.73
C GLU A 112 12.29 -1.43 -5.87
N PHE A 113 11.40 -0.69 -6.51
CA PHE A 113 10.66 -1.10 -7.70
C PHE A 113 11.01 -0.20 -8.86
N SER A 114 11.25 -0.81 -10.01
CA SER A 114 11.47 -0.18 -11.30
C SER A 114 10.64 -0.97 -12.31
N ILE A 115 9.57 -0.39 -12.80
CA ILE A 115 8.53 -1.08 -13.58
C ILE A 115 8.43 -0.41 -14.95
N ASP A 116 8.87 -1.13 -15.99
CA ASP A 116 8.71 -0.69 -17.36
C ASP A 116 7.27 -0.89 -17.82
N VAL A 117 6.68 0.14 -18.41
CA VAL A 117 5.29 0.16 -18.88
C VAL A 117 5.23 0.71 -20.30
N ASP A 118 4.37 0.13 -21.13
CA ASP A 118 4.11 0.57 -22.51
C ASP A 118 3.84 2.09 -22.53
N ARG A 119 4.65 2.83 -23.30
CA ARG A 119 4.56 4.30 -23.41
C ARG A 119 3.17 4.81 -23.81
N ASN A 120 2.37 3.99 -24.50
CA ASN A 120 1.01 4.36 -24.88
C ASN A 120 0.06 4.43 -23.68
N GLN A 121 0.48 3.92 -22.51
CA GLN A 121 -0.27 3.94 -21.27
C GLN A 121 0.26 4.96 -20.26
N LEU A 122 1.05 5.94 -20.69
CA LEU A 122 1.66 6.96 -19.83
C LEU A 122 0.61 7.74 -19.02
N GLU A 123 -0.55 8.08 -19.59
CA GLU A 123 -1.58 8.83 -18.87
C GLU A 123 -2.12 8.01 -17.69
N GLN A 124 -2.38 6.72 -17.88
CA GLN A 124 -2.78 5.83 -16.80
C GLN A 124 -1.66 5.63 -15.76
N LEU A 125 -0.40 5.61 -16.22
CA LEU A 125 0.76 5.52 -15.32
C LEU A 125 0.89 6.77 -14.42
N LYS A 126 0.53 7.95 -14.93
CA LYS A 126 0.48 9.19 -14.12
C LYS A 126 -0.57 9.12 -13.00
N ASP A 127 -1.64 8.39 -13.19
CA ASP A 127 -2.68 8.26 -12.19
C ASP A 127 -2.18 7.45 -10.98
N ILE A 128 -1.56 6.29 -11.22
CA ILE A 128 -0.96 5.52 -10.11
C ILE A 128 0.20 6.28 -9.45
N TYR A 129 1.01 7.01 -10.21
CA TYR A 129 2.06 7.88 -9.66
C TYR A 129 1.50 8.89 -8.66
N LYS A 130 0.42 9.61 -9.02
CA LYS A 130 -0.24 10.57 -8.12
C LYS A 130 -0.83 9.89 -6.89
N ALA A 131 -1.46 8.72 -7.07
CA ALA A 131 -2.04 7.95 -5.98
C ALA A 131 -0.95 7.52 -4.97
N LEU A 132 0.18 6.99 -5.43
CA LEU A 132 1.30 6.59 -4.57
C LEU A 132 1.89 7.75 -3.78
N ILE A 133 2.07 8.92 -4.42
CA ILE A 133 2.54 10.13 -3.72
C ILE A 133 1.53 10.52 -2.63
N LYS A 134 0.23 10.52 -2.95
CA LYS A 134 -0.80 10.91 -1.97
C LYS A 134 -0.86 9.95 -0.80
N ILE A 135 -0.77 8.64 -1.04
CA ILE A 135 -0.70 7.63 0.02
C ILE A 135 0.54 7.86 0.89
N SER A 136 1.71 8.08 0.27
CA SER A 136 2.96 8.38 0.98
C SER A 136 2.81 9.57 1.95
N HIS A 137 2.24 10.68 1.47
CA HIS A 137 2.04 11.87 2.29
C HIS A 137 1.09 11.63 3.46
N ILE A 138 -0.03 10.90 3.24
CA ILE A 138 -1.00 10.58 4.29
C ILE A 138 -0.36 9.68 5.36
N VAL A 139 0.36 8.64 4.93
CA VAL A 139 1.00 7.71 5.87
C VAL A 139 2.08 8.43 6.69
N GLU A 140 2.86 9.32 6.08
CA GLU A 140 3.87 10.10 6.77
C GLU A 140 3.27 11.07 7.79
N GLU A 141 2.25 11.84 7.40
CA GLU A 141 1.54 12.74 8.28
C GLU A 141 0.91 12.00 9.47
N ASN A 142 0.23 10.89 9.20
CA ASN A 142 -0.38 10.06 10.23
C ASN A 142 0.65 9.49 11.22
N ASN A 143 1.82 9.09 10.76
CA ASN A 143 2.90 8.61 11.63
C ASN A 143 3.44 9.73 12.53
N ILE A 144 3.59 10.96 11.99
CA ILE A 144 3.99 12.13 12.78
C ILE A 144 2.93 12.43 13.85
N LEU A 145 1.64 12.42 13.50
CA LEU A 145 0.56 12.69 14.45
C LEU A 145 0.47 11.62 15.54
N LEU A 146 0.66 10.34 15.18
CA LEU A 146 0.71 9.25 16.14
C LEU A 146 1.87 9.41 17.13
N GLU A 147 3.07 9.76 16.64
CA GLU A 147 4.24 10.03 17.48
C GLU A 147 3.99 11.21 18.41
N LYS A 148 3.44 12.33 17.89
CA LYS A 148 3.10 13.51 18.69
C LYS A 148 2.04 13.20 19.76
N SER A 149 1.05 12.37 19.44
CA SER A 149 0.05 11.91 20.39
C SER A 149 0.70 11.16 21.56
N GLN A 150 1.66 10.28 21.30
CA GLN A 150 2.41 9.56 22.34
C GLN A 150 3.29 10.49 23.17
N GLN A 151 3.99 11.45 22.53
CA GLN A 151 4.80 12.45 23.23
C GLN A 151 3.94 13.32 24.17
N THR A 152 2.75 13.75 23.72
CA THR A 152 1.81 14.52 24.55
C THR A 152 1.36 13.74 25.77
N LEU A 153 1.06 12.44 25.62
CA LEU A 153 0.71 11.58 26.74
C LEU A 153 1.85 11.50 27.77
N ASN A 154 3.09 11.34 27.33
CA ASN A 154 4.26 11.28 28.20
C ASN A 154 4.46 12.59 28.98
N LEU A 155 4.29 13.75 28.32
CA LEU A 155 4.36 15.06 28.96
C LEU A 155 3.26 15.25 30.02
N ALA A 156 2.04 14.82 29.71
CA ALA A 156 0.93 14.87 30.66
C ALA A 156 1.19 13.97 31.89
N ALA A 157 1.71 12.76 31.67
CA ALA A 157 2.07 11.85 32.75
C ALA A 157 3.18 12.42 33.65
N GLN A 158 4.20 13.07 33.08
CA GLN A 158 5.25 13.74 33.84
C GLN A 158 4.70 14.92 34.68
N ALA A 159 3.80 15.74 34.11
CA ALA A 159 3.18 16.84 34.81
C ALA A 159 2.32 16.35 35.99
N CYS A 160 1.58 15.25 35.82
CA CYS A 160 0.81 14.64 36.94
C CYS A 160 1.72 14.03 38.00
N GLY A 161 2.83 13.41 37.65
CA GLY A 161 3.79 12.79 38.57
C GLY A 161 4.51 13.78 39.48
N SER A 162 4.51 15.08 39.16
CA SER A 162 5.09 16.15 39.98
C SER A 162 4.15 16.62 41.13
N GLN A 163 2.90 16.21 41.13
CA GLN A 163 1.93 16.57 42.16
C GLN A 163 2.01 15.64 43.36
N ARG A 164 1.80 16.20 44.59
CA ARG A 164 1.70 15.40 45.80
C ARG A 164 0.36 14.70 45.83
N ILE A 165 0.37 13.36 45.80
CA ILE A 165 -0.81 12.52 45.95
C ILE A 165 -0.93 12.10 47.39
N GLU A 166 -2.09 12.28 48.01
CA GLU A 166 -2.35 11.79 49.36
C GLU A 166 -2.35 10.26 49.38
N GLN A 167 -1.83 9.67 50.49
CA GLN A 167 -1.52 8.24 50.56
C GLN A 167 -2.75 7.32 50.39
N GLY A 168 -3.97 7.82 50.66
CA GLY A 168 -5.22 7.07 50.53
C GLY A 168 -5.81 7.00 49.12
N ASP A 169 -5.34 7.83 48.19
CA ASP A 169 -5.89 7.92 46.83
C ASP A 169 -4.95 7.35 45.75
N LEU A 170 -3.77 6.89 46.13
CA LEU A 170 -2.73 6.47 45.22
C LEU A 170 -3.20 5.35 44.27
N GLU A 171 -3.93 4.35 44.77
CA GLU A 171 -4.45 3.23 43.99
C GLU A 171 -5.47 3.70 42.95
N LYS A 172 -6.42 4.55 43.36
CA LYS A 172 -7.42 5.11 42.43
C LYS A 172 -6.79 5.96 41.35
N VAL A 173 -5.82 6.81 41.72
CA VAL A 173 -5.10 7.66 40.81
C VAL A 173 -4.32 6.79 39.80
N PHE A 174 -3.65 5.75 40.27
CA PHE A 174 -2.92 4.82 39.41
C PHE A 174 -3.84 4.12 38.39
N ILE A 175 -4.99 3.58 38.84
CA ILE A 175 -5.97 2.93 37.98
C ILE A 175 -6.48 3.91 36.92
N ASN A 176 -6.91 5.11 37.33
CA ASN A 176 -7.45 6.12 36.41
C ASN A 176 -6.43 6.57 35.36
N ILE A 177 -5.18 6.81 35.77
CA ILE A 177 -4.11 7.19 34.84
C ILE A 177 -3.85 6.05 33.84
N ASN A 178 -3.80 4.81 34.32
CA ASN A 178 -3.53 3.65 33.45
C ASN A 178 -4.66 3.44 32.42
N GLU A 179 -5.92 3.48 32.86
CA GLU A 179 -7.08 3.37 31.95
C GLU A 179 -7.13 4.50 30.94
N TYR A 180 -6.93 5.75 31.39
CA TYR A 180 -6.92 6.90 30.50
C TYR A 180 -5.80 6.80 29.47
N SER A 181 -4.59 6.43 29.90
CA SER A 181 -3.43 6.30 29.01
C SER A 181 -3.63 5.19 27.99
N PHE A 182 -4.17 4.06 28.39
CA PHE A 182 -4.47 2.95 27.49
C PHE A 182 -5.52 3.36 26.44
N ASN A 183 -6.61 3.97 26.87
CA ASN A 183 -7.67 4.44 25.98
C ASN A 183 -7.14 5.50 25.01
N TRP A 184 -6.28 6.41 25.43
CA TRP A 184 -5.62 7.40 24.58
C TRP A 184 -4.79 6.73 23.49
N ILE A 185 -3.99 5.73 23.83
CA ILE A 185 -3.17 4.99 22.87
C ILE A 185 -4.06 4.28 21.83
N VAL A 186 -5.12 3.61 22.29
CA VAL A 186 -6.07 2.90 21.40
C VAL A 186 -6.75 3.88 20.44
N GLN A 187 -7.29 4.98 20.96
CA GLN A 187 -7.94 6.01 20.14
C GLN A 187 -6.98 6.65 19.14
N SER A 188 -5.77 6.99 19.56
CA SER A 188 -4.74 7.55 18.68
C SER A 188 -4.41 6.61 17.53
N ARG A 189 -4.29 5.31 17.80
CA ARG A 189 -4.07 4.32 16.75
C ARG A 189 -5.24 4.19 15.79
N GLN A 190 -6.47 4.22 16.30
CA GLN A 190 -7.68 4.18 15.46
C GLN A 190 -7.79 5.43 14.56
N THR A 191 -7.39 6.58 15.07
CA THR A 191 -7.46 7.85 14.34
C THR A 191 -6.36 7.98 13.28
N TYR A 192 -5.12 7.60 13.62
CA TYR A 192 -3.93 7.89 12.82
C TYR A 192 -3.37 6.68 12.06
N ILE A 193 -3.97 5.50 12.14
CA ILE A 193 -3.58 4.35 11.30
C ILE A 193 -4.67 4.11 10.26
N GLN A 194 -4.53 4.78 9.12
CA GLN A 194 -5.38 4.52 7.96
C GLN A 194 -4.88 3.26 7.24
N LYS A 195 -5.77 2.28 7.04
CA LYS A 195 -5.45 1.02 6.36
C LYS A 195 -6.03 0.97 4.94
N ASP A 196 -7.17 1.60 4.74
CA ASP A 196 -7.89 1.61 3.46
C ASP A 196 -7.67 2.94 2.73
N PHE A 197 -7.21 2.86 1.50
CA PHE A 197 -6.92 3.98 0.62
C PHE A 197 -7.83 3.98 -0.62
N SER A 198 -8.99 3.30 -0.57
CA SER A 198 -9.99 3.25 -1.66
C SER A 198 -10.31 4.63 -2.22
N ASP A 199 -10.51 5.63 -1.35
CA ASP A 199 -10.88 6.98 -1.77
C ASP A 199 -9.75 7.66 -2.55
N ILE A 200 -8.50 7.38 -2.22
CA ILE A 200 -7.36 7.91 -2.96
C ILE A 200 -7.33 7.31 -4.36
N PHE A 201 -7.45 6.00 -4.46
CA PHE A 201 -7.48 5.35 -5.77
C PHE A 201 -8.67 5.80 -6.62
N LYS A 202 -9.87 5.91 -6.04
CA LYS A 202 -11.06 6.42 -6.75
C LYS A 202 -10.89 7.85 -7.25
N ASN A 203 -10.14 8.69 -6.51
CA ASN A 203 -9.91 10.08 -6.90
C ASN A 203 -8.87 10.24 -8.01
N TYR A 204 -7.95 9.31 -8.18
CA TYR A 204 -6.85 9.43 -9.12
C TYR A 204 -6.90 8.46 -10.28
N ILE A 205 -7.49 7.28 -10.12
CA ILE A 205 -7.52 6.25 -11.16
C ILE A 205 -8.79 6.40 -12.00
N ASN A 206 -8.64 6.48 -13.33
CA ASN A 206 -9.71 6.59 -14.32
C ASN A 206 -10.57 7.86 -14.20
N ASN A 207 -9.95 8.98 -13.86
CA ASN A 207 -10.57 10.30 -13.94
C ASN A 207 -10.24 11.03 -15.24
#